data_05e8c7b2d517dcb0a8f111522e1437f2
#
_entry.id   05e8c7b2d517dcb0a8f111522e1437f2
#
_cell.length_a   1.000
_cell.length_b   1.000
_cell.length_c   1.000
_cell.angle_alpha   90.00
_cell.angle_beta   90.00
_cell.angle_gamma   90.00
#
_symmetry.space_group_name_H-M   'P 1'
#
loop_
_entity.id
_entity.type
_entity.pdbx_description
1 polymer ?
#
loop_
_entity_poly.entity_id
_entity_poly.type
_entity_poly.pdbx_seq_one_letter_code
_entity_poly.pdbx_strand_id
1 'polypeptide(L)'
;RSNRYGPFAEVPVVQDISEELQIYLAEYSYKFPGVNTTVTTVRDYPYGSLAAHILGYVGLLSEDEMPSVALKEKTYLANDEIGKSGIELFYEDALRGTPGTKVVTVDKFNNILEVNEQIPAKAGSDVQLTIDIDLQALAEQELARGLSIAKRQPTKFEEEGVVIFNAPAGAMVVMDPRDGSIVAMASYPTFDPELFVSGISNDDFDELTDPGNFLPLLNRAIQGTYPPGSTFKPFTAYAALDTGLIGSRGILSVNDPFYDEGVFLIPSCEGGTCRFQNAGEAAYGDVDLRLALTYSSDVYFYNLAASFDILPGFDLESVQVAAKSFGYGSRTGVTLAGEGSGRIPTPASRRDAYRENPDAFLTGQWLTGDTLNTSIGQGDVLATPLQIVNSYSALVNGGTLYAPNLGKRILDPITGETQVEFAPRVLKEIFLPDAFSEPILEGLAAVTTWRSEIGTEGTAYNAFKDFPHEQWPVSGKTGTSEKQVENALIADYGLFVGWGPNPEPEYVAVV
;
A
#
# COMPACT_ATOMS: atom_id res chain seq x y z
N ARG A 1 1.29 -12.91 36.20
CA ARG A 1 2.29 -13.80 35.52
C ARG A 1 2.06 -15.31 35.82
N SER A 2 1.48 -15.68 36.94
CA SER A 2 1.36 -17.09 37.36
C SER A 2 0.36 -17.97 36.59
N ASN A 3 -0.58 -17.37 35.82
CA ASN A 3 -1.60 -18.13 35.09
C ASN A 3 -1.20 -18.58 33.67
N ARG A 4 -0.06 -18.09 33.15
CA ARG A 4 0.41 -18.42 31.79
C ARG A 4 1.27 -19.68 31.74
N TYR A 5 1.81 -20.13 32.87
CA TYR A 5 2.74 -21.24 32.92
C TYR A 5 2.11 -22.45 33.59
N GLY A 6 2.27 -23.62 32.99
CA GLY A 6 1.89 -24.90 33.60
C GLY A 6 2.76 -25.19 34.85
N PRO A 7 2.35 -26.13 35.70
CA PRO A 7 3.03 -26.41 36.98
C PRO A 7 4.48 -26.89 36.84
N PHE A 8 4.90 -27.28 35.63
CA PHE A 8 6.27 -27.74 35.33
C PHE A 8 6.98 -26.84 34.31
N ALA A 9 6.35 -25.74 33.89
CA ALA A 9 6.96 -24.80 32.93
C ALA A 9 8.02 -23.95 33.61
N GLU A 10 9.15 -23.83 32.99
CA GLU A 10 10.19 -22.86 33.39
C GLU A 10 9.67 -21.43 33.17
N VAL A 11 9.86 -20.57 34.17
CA VAL A 11 9.48 -19.17 34.10
C VAL A 11 10.74 -18.34 33.92
N PRO A 12 10.91 -17.60 32.80
CA PRO A 12 12.07 -16.76 32.64
C PRO A 12 12.08 -15.65 33.70
N VAL A 13 13.15 -15.56 34.45
CA VAL A 13 13.35 -14.56 35.51
C VAL A 13 14.25 -13.43 35.00
N VAL A 14 15.28 -13.78 34.25
CA VAL A 14 16.23 -12.87 33.60
C VAL A 14 16.56 -13.46 32.22
N GLN A 15 16.59 -12.63 31.22
CA GLN A 15 17.00 -12.97 29.85
C GLN A 15 18.35 -12.33 29.57
N ASP A 16 19.04 -12.83 28.54
CA ASP A 16 20.32 -12.33 28.04
C ASP A 16 21.39 -12.19 29.14
N ILE A 17 21.54 -13.27 29.93
CA ILE A 17 22.56 -13.32 30.97
C ILE A 17 23.94 -13.56 30.35
N SER A 18 24.98 -12.96 30.97
CA SER A 18 26.37 -13.17 30.54
C SER A 18 26.80 -14.64 30.71
N GLU A 19 27.73 -15.10 29.88
CA GLU A 19 28.34 -16.42 30.00
C GLU A 19 28.94 -16.67 31.38
N GLU A 20 29.56 -15.64 32.00
CA GLU A 20 30.09 -15.70 33.34
C GLU A 20 29.01 -15.99 34.37
N LEU A 21 27.84 -15.33 34.27
CA LEU A 21 26.72 -15.59 35.18
C LEU A 21 26.12 -16.97 34.94
N GLN A 22 26.04 -17.43 33.68
CA GLN A 22 25.59 -18.77 33.34
C GLN A 22 26.52 -19.83 34.02
N ILE A 23 27.84 -19.71 33.88
CA ILE A 23 28.82 -20.59 34.49
C ILE A 23 28.67 -20.54 36.01
N TYR A 24 28.56 -19.35 36.61
CA TYR A 24 28.39 -19.17 38.03
C TYR A 24 27.15 -19.90 38.57
N LEU A 25 25.99 -19.76 37.89
CA LEU A 25 24.76 -20.43 38.26
C LEU A 25 24.89 -21.95 38.16
N ALA A 26 25.59 -22.43 37.12
CA ALA A 26 25.83 -23.88 36.96
C ALA A 26 26.73 -24.44 38.04
N GLU A 27 27.86 -23.79 38.37
CA GLU A 27 28.80 -24.22 39.39
C GLU A 27 28.20 -24.18 40.82
N TYR A 28 27.36 -23.18 41.08
CA TYR A 28 26.76 -22.97 42.40
C TYR A 28 25.25 -23.35 42.41
N SER A 29 24.82 -24.25 41.53
CA SER A 29 23.39 -24.69 41.42
C SER A 29 22.77 -25.09 42.74
N TYR A 30 23.55 -25.65 43.67
CA TYR A 30 23.10 -26.02 45.03
C TYR A 30 22.68 -24.82 45.89
N LYS A 31 23.12 -23.58 45.55
CA LYS A 31 22.70 -22.33 46.22
C LYS A 31 21.42 -21.78 45.62
N PHE A 32 21.07 -22.18 44.41
CA PHE A 32 19.94 -21.68 43.63
C PHE A 32 18.98 -22.81 43.26
N PRO A 33 18.34 -23.49 44.24
CA PRO A 33 17.46 -24.59 43.96
C PRO A 33 16.27 -24.12 43.10
N GLY A 34 16.02 -24.80 41.99
CA GLY A 34 14.95 -24.48 41.06
C GLY A 34 15.29 -23.39 40.02
N VAL A 35 16.54 -22.90 39.99
CA VAL A 35 17.04 -22.00 38.94
C VAL A 35 17.81 -22.84 37.93
N ASN A 36 17.41 -22.76 36.66
CA ASN A 36 18.09 -23.37 35.52
C ASN A 36 18.51 -22.29 34.55
N THR A 37 19.56 -22.55 33.79
CA THR A 37 19.90 -21.73 32.60
C THR A 37 19.56 -22.54 31.36
N THR A 38 18.91 -21.88 30.42
CA THR A 38 18.56 -22.49 29.13
C THR A 38 18.91 -21.54 27.99
N VAL A 39 19.28 -22.10 26.86
CA VAL A 39 19.47 -21.32 25.63
C VAL A 39 18.16 -21.38 24.85
N THR A 40 17.66 -20.20 24.52
CA THR A 40 16.46 -20.06 23.67
C THR A 40 16.85 -19.27 22.42
N THR A 41 16.15 -19.55 21.33
CA THR A 41 16.24 -18.73 20.12
C THR A 41 15.36 -17.51 20.29
N VAL A 42 15.88 -16.36 19.90
CA VAL A 42 15.11 -15.11 19.81
C VAL A 42 15.11 -14.64 18.37
N ARG A 43 14.10 -13.85 17.99
CA ARG A 43 14.09 -13.24 16.67
C ARG A 43 15.14 -12.13 16.62
N ASP A 44 15.90 -12.08 15.52
CA ASP A 44 16.91 -11.07 15.23
C ASP A 44 16.57 -10.39 13.91
N TYR A 45 16.73 -9.06 13.86
CA TYR A 45 16.47 -8.23 12.69
C TYR A 45 17.77 -7.55 12.24
N PRO A 46 18.64 -8.24 11.50
CA PRO A 46 20.01 -7.80 11.23
C PRO A 46 20.10 -6.49 10.42
N TYR A 47 19.01 -6.05 9.82
CA TYR A 47 18.90 -4.78 9.10
C TYR A 47 18.12 -3.69 9.88
N GLY A 48 17.82 -3.92 11.16
CA GLY A 48 17.08 -2.99 12.01
C GLY A 48 15.71 -2.64 11.43
N SER A 49 15.41 -1.37 11.27
CA SER A 49 14.11 -0.89 10.77
C SER A 49 13.87 -1.12 9.28
N LEU A 50 14.86 -1.59 8.50
CA LEU A 50 14.68 -1.83 7.07
C LEU A 50 13.64 -2.92 6.82
N ALA A 51 12.66 -2.62 5.95
CA ALA A 51 11.54 -3.48 5.63
C ALA A 51 10.63 -3.85 6.83
N ALA A 52 10.65 -3.08 7.93
CA ALA A 52 9.92 -3.39 9.16
C ALA A 52 8.42 -3.62 8.91
N HIS A 53 7.78 -2.81 8.06
CA HIS A 53 6.35 -2.98 7.74
C HIS A 53 6.06 -4.22 6.87
N ILE A 54 7.06 -4.74 6.16
CA ILE A 54 6.94 -5.99 5.38
C ILE A 54 7.16 -7.16 6.33
N LEU A 55 8.28 -7.18 7.05
CA LEU A 55 8.63 -8.27 7.94
C LEU A 55 7.62 -8.40 9.07
N GLY A 56 7.21 -7.28 9.63
CA GLY A 56 6.41 -7.25 10.85
C GLY A 56 7.25 -7.55 12.08
N TYR A 57 6.62 -8.08 13.11
CA TYR A 57 7.26 -8.41 14.37
C TYR A 57 6.58 -9.60 15.04
N VAL A 58 7.30 -10.23 15.96
CA VAL A 58 6.79 -11.30 16.83
C VAL A 58 6.42 -10.73 18.20
N GLY A 59 5.54 -11.40 18.90
CA GLY A 59 5.19 -11.04 20.28
C GLY A 59 4.45 -12.17 20.99
N LEU A 60 4.32 -12.06 22.31
CA LEU A 60 3.66 -13.07 23.12
C LEU A 60 2.20 -13.25 22.71
N LEU A 61 1.78 -14.52 22.64
CA LEU A 61 0.39 -14.89 22.40
C LEU A 61 -0.53 -14.28 23.47
N SER A 62 -1.54 -13.50 23.06
CA SER A 62 -2.53 -12.91 23.96
C SER A 62 -3.69 -13.88 24.23
N GLU A 63 -4.47 -13.60 25.29
CA GLU A 63 -5.66 -14.41 25.62
C GLU A 63 -6.72 -14.32 24.52
N ASP A 64 -6.85 -13.18 23.86
CA ASP A 64 -7.80 -12.95 22.76
C ASP A 64 -7.42 -13.71 21.47
N GLU A 65 -6.12 -14.00 21.29
CA GLU A 65 -5.61 -14.74 20.13
C GLU A 65 -5.66 -16.26 20.32
N MET A 66 -5.73 -16.75 21.56
CA MET A 66 -5.79 -18.18 21.89
C MET A 66 -6.87 -18.95 21.12
N PRO A 67 -8.11 -18.43 20.95
CA PRO A 67 -9.14 -19.14 20.18
C PRO A 67 -8.77 -19.33 18.70
N SER A 68 -8.06 -18.36 18.11
CA SER A 68 -7.65 -18.41 16.69
C SER A 68 -6.55 -19.44 16.46
N VAL A 69 -5.58 -19.55 17.37
CA VAL A 69 -4.48 -20.51 17.26
C VAL A 69 -4.90 -21.92 17.70
N ALA A 70 -5.93 -22.07 18.54
CA ALA A 70 -6.47 -23.36 18.94
C ALA A 70 -7.07 -24.16 17.76
N LEU A 71 -7.41 -23.50 16.66
CA LEU A 71 -7.91 -24.12 15.43
C LEU A 71 -6.78 -24.55 14.48
N LYS A 72 -5.53 -24.20 14.77
CA LYS A 72 -4.38 -24.56 13.94
C LYS A 72 -3.93 -25.99 14.25
N GLU A 73 -3.30 -26.64 13.29
CA GLU A 73 -2.75 -27.98 13.46
C GLU A 73 -1.58 -28.04 14.45
N LYS A 74 -0.90 -26.93 14.67
CA LYS A 74 0.25 -26.81 15.56
C LYS A 74 -0.19 -26.47 16.98
N THR A 75 0.49 -27.06 17.97
CA THR A 75 0.25 -26.79 19.39
C THR A 75 0.85 -25.43 19.78
N TYR A 76 0.05 -24.60 20.44
CA TYR A 76 0.45 -23.31 21.00
C TYR A 76 0.31 -23.32 22.52
N LEU A 77 1.30 -22.76 23.20
CA LEU A 77 1.29 -22.53 24.63
C LEU A 77 1.08 -21.04 24.92
N ALA A 78 0.55 -20.72 26.08
CA ALA A 78 0.23 -19.32 26.44
C ALA A 78 1.45 -18.39 26.54
N ASN A 79 2.65 -18.94 26.60
CA ASN A 79 3.91 -18.21 26.62
C ASN A 79 4.67 -18.23 25.30
N ASP A 80 4.07 -18.78 24.24
CA ASP A 80 4.69 -18.78 22.93
C ASP A 80 4.66 -17.37 22.33
N GLU A 81 5.68 -17.06 21.55
CA GLU A 81 5.71 -15.92 20.64
C GLU A 81 5.11 -16.33 19.29
N ILE A 82 4.36 -15.43 18.71
CA ILE A 82 3.74 -15.59 17.39
C ILE A 82 3.98 -14.34 16.54
N GLY A 83 3.90 -14.46 15.24
CA GLY A 83 3.86 -13.32 14.35
C GLY A 83 2.64 -12.44 14.61
N LYS A 84 2.85 -11.13 14.77
CA LYS A 84 1.80 -10.13 15.07
C LYS A 84 1.41 -9.32 13.85
N SER A 85 2.32 -9.13 12.93
CA SER A 85 2.09 -8.37 11.70
C SER A 85 3.02 -8.87 10.58
N GLY A 86 2.82 -8.33 9.38
CA GLY A 86 3.72 -8.57 8.26
C GLY A 86 3.85 -10.04 7.84
N ILE A 87 5.02 -10.37 7.37
CA ILE A 87 5.42 -11.73 6.96
C ILE A 87 5.45 -12.68 8.15
N GLU A 88 5.86 -12.21 9.33
CA GLU A 88 5.85 -13.01 10.55
C GLU A 88 4.45 -13.57 10.85
N LEU A 89 3.42 -12.74 10.71
CA LEU A 89 2.03 -13.17 10.90
C LEU A 89 1.53 -14.04 9.74
N PHE A 90 1.78 -13.62 8.50
CA PHE A 90 1.19 -14.29 7.34
C PHE A 90 1.78 -15.68 7.12
N TYR A 91 3.09 -15.83 7.31
CA TYR A 91 3.80 -17.10 7.15
C TYR A 91 4.12 -17.80 8.49
N GLU A 92 3.42 -17.43 9.58
CA GLU A 92 3.57 -18.05 10.91
C GLU A 92 3.60 -19.58 10.83
N ASP A 93 2.71 -20.20 10.05
CA ASP A 93 2.62 -21.65 9.93
C ASP A 93 3.86 -22.28 9.25
N ALA A 94 4.55 -21.56 8.40
CA ALA A 94 5.80 -21.99 7.79
C ALA A 94 7.01 -21.69 8.69
N LEU A 95 7.08 -20.47 9.22
CA LEU A 95 8.18 -19.97 10.04
C LEU A 95 8.26 -20.67 11.41
N ARG A 96 7.08 -21.01 11.98
CA ARG A 96 7.01 -21.69 13.26
C ARG A 96 7.46 -23.15 13.13
N GLY A 97 8.47 -23.53 13.89
CA GLY A 97 8.89 -24.90 14.05
C GLY A 97 7.86 -25.76 14.81
N THR A 98 8.27 -26.95 15.16
CA THR A 98 7.52 -27.83 16.05
C THR A 98 8.29 -27.95 17.36
N PRO A 99 7.69 -27.62 18.51
CA PRO A 99 8.37 -27.73 19.80
C PRO A 99 8.73 -29.18 20.10
N GLY A 100 9.89 -29.36 20.69
CA GLY A 100 10.29 -30.65 21.24
C GLY A 100 9.48 -30.97 22.50
N THR A 101 9.38 -32.24 22.84
CA THR A 101 8.68 -32.69 24.04
C THR A 101 9.53 -33.64 24.86
N LYS A 102 9.42 -33.56 26.18
CA LYS A 102 10.00 -34.52 27.13
C LYS A 102 8.93 -35.12 28.00
N VAL A 103 8.88 -36.42 28.05
CA VAL A 103 8.04 -37.15 29.02
C VAL A 103 8.91 -37.53 30.20
N VAL A 104 8.57 -37.00 31.36
CA VAL A 104 9.36 -37.17 32.57
C VAL A 104 8.56 -37.84 33.66
N THR A 105 9.22 -38.70 34.46
CA THR A 105 8.68 -39.21 35.73
C THR A 105 9.13 -38.26 36.84
N VAL A 106 8.19 -37.80 37.66
CA VAL A 106 8.48 -36.90 38.79
C VAL A 106 8.11 -37.53 40.13
N ASP A 107 8.78 -37.10 41.20
CA ASP A 107 8.42 -37.42 42.57
C ASP A 107 7.23 -36.58 43.08
N LYS A 108 6.81 -36.80 44.31
CA LYS A 108 5.72 -36.05 44.96
C LYS A 108 6.02 -34.58 45.20
N PHE A 109 7.25 -34.15 44.98
CA PHE A 109 7.72 -32.76 45.10
C PHE A 109 8.00 -32.11 43.73
N ASN A 110 7.59 -32.80 42.65
CA ASN A 110 7.83 -32.36 41.26
C ASN A 110 9.30 -32.37 40.82
N ASN A 111 10.18 -33.11 41.51
CA ASN A 111 11.54 -33.32 41.04
C ASN A 111 11.55 -34.38 39.93
N ILE A 112 12.23 -34.09 38.82
CA ILE A 112 12.38 -35.05 37.72
C ILE A 112 13.27 -36.21 38.19
N LEU A 113 12.70 -37.42 38.19
CA LEU A 113 13.41 -38.65 38.51
C LEU A 113 14.01 -39.31 37.28
N GLU A 114 13.28 -39.26 36.15
CA GLU A 114 13.67 -39.92 34.92
C GLU A 114 13.06 -39.21 33.71
N VAL A 115 13.81 -39.17 32.61
CA VAL A 115 13.32 -38.74 31.30
C VAL A 115 13.00 -39.98 30.48
N ASN A 116 11.70 -40.28 30.30
CA ASN A 116 11.25 -41.51 29.66
C ASN A 116 11.31 -41.44 28.14
N GLU A 117 10.99 -40.26 27.58
CA GLU A 117 10.96 -40.02 26.16
C GLU A 117 11.37 -38.59 25.88
N GLN A 118 12.13 -38.38 24.82
CA GLN A 118 12.48 -37.05 24.32
C GLN A 118 12.35 -37.01 22.82
N ILE A 119 11.43 -36.15 22.33
CA ILE A 119 11.27 -35.83 20.92
C ILE A 119 11.97 -34.46 20.69
N PRO A 120 12.98 -34.38 19.81
CA PRO A 120 13.66 -33.10 19.56
C PRO A 120 12.75 -32.10 18.86
N ALA A 121 12.97 -30.82 19.09
CA ALA A 121 12.35 -29.75 18.34
C ALA A 121 12.75 -29.80 16.86
N LYS A 122 11.85 -29.34 15.98
CA LYS A 122 12.13 -29.15 14.56
C LYS A 122 12.06 -27.67 14.22
N ALA A 123 13.05 -27.17 13.51
CA ALA A 123 13.05 -25.80 12.99
C ALA A 123 11.86 -25.56 12.03
N GLY A 124 11.40 -24.33 11.97
CA GLY A 124 10.50 -23.88 10.92
C GLY A 124 11.22 -23.75 9.58
N SER A 125 10.47 -23.49 8.53
CA SER A 125 11.02 -23.29 7.19
C SER A 125 11.49 -21.86 7.01
N ASP A 126 12.40 -21.63 6.06
CA ASP A 126 12.78 -20.30 5.61
C ASP A 126 11.78 -19.80 4.57
N VAL A 127 11.45 -18.52 4.62
CA VAL A 127 10.59 -17.87 3.62
C VAL A 127 11.44 -16.89 2.82
N GLN A 128 11.63 -17.19 1.54
CA GLN A 128 12.27 -16.28 0.61
C GLN A 128 11.23 -15.33 0.03
N LEU A 129 11.50 -14.03 0.11
CA LEU A 129 10.64 -12.98 -0.42
C LEU A 129 11.01 -12.57 -1.84
N THR A 130 10.11 -11.84 -2.51
CA THR A 130 10.34 -11.18 -3.80
C THR A 130 11.08 -9.86 -3.64
N ILE A 131 11.23 -9.37 -2.42
CA ILE A 131 11.90 -8.12 -2.09
C ILE A 131 13.37 -8.19 -2.49
N ASP A 132 13.81 -7.16 -3.22
CA ASP A 132 15.20 -6.85 -3.42
C ASP A 132 15.65 -5.89 -2.31
N ILE A 133 16.60 -6.32 -1.49
CA ILE A 133 16.97 -5.57 -0.28
C ILE A 133 17.66 -4.24 -0.60
N ASP A 134 18.37 -4.13 -1.72
CA ASP A 134 19.03 -2.90 -2.14
C ASP A 134 18.00 -1.90 -2.67
N LEU A 135 17.01 -2.36 -3.45
CA LEU A 135 15.87 -1.55 -3.88
C LEU A 135 14.99 -1.12 -2.70
N GLN A 136 14.80 -1.99 -1.72
CA GLN A 136 14.05 -1.66 -0.50
C GLN A 136 14.75 -0.55 0.28
N ALA A 137 16.06 -0.66 0.48
CA ALA A 137 16.86 0.36 1.17
C ALA A 137 16.81 1.69 0.41
N LEU A 138 16.92 1.66 -0.92
CA LEU A 138 16.81 2.83 -1.76
C LEU A 138 15.41 3.48 -1.65
N ALA A 139 14.35 2.67 -1.71
CA ALA A 139 12.97 3.15 -1.61
C ALA A 139 12.70 3.86 -0.27
N GLU A 140 13.13 3.30 0.85
CA GLU A 140 12.99 3.92 2.18
C GLU A 140 13.80 5.21 2.29
N GLN A 141 15.05 5.20 1.82
CA GLN A 141 15.91 6.36 1.82
C GLN A 141 15.34 7.51 0.98
N GLU A 142 14.90 7.21 -0.25
CA GLU A 142 14.40 8.23 -1.16
C GLU A 142 13.02 8.74 -0.74
N LEU A 143 12.16 7.91 -0.15
CA LEU A 143 10.91 8.33 0.46
C LEU A 143 11.18 9.35 1.59
N ALA A 144 12.05 9.01 2.53
CA ALA A 144 12.41 9.90 3.63
C ALA A 144 13.05 11.20 3.14
N ARG A 145 13.93 11.12 2.11
CA ARG A 145 14.55 12.26 1.46
C ARG A 145 13.52 13.16 0.79
N GLY A 146 12.59 12.58 0.02
CA GLY A 146 11.52 13.30 -0.66
C GLY A 146 10.62 14.06 0.30
N LEU A 147 10.18 13.42 1.38
CA LEU A 147 9.41 14.06 2.45
C LEU A 147 10.18 15.21 3.12
N SER A 148 11.49 15.03 3.36
CA SER A 148 12.36 16.08 3.90
C SER A 148 12.51 17.27 2.95
N ILE A 149 12.55 17.05 1.63
CA ILE A 149 12.57 18.10 0.62
C ILE A 149 11.22 18.83 0.60
N ALA A 150 10.10 18.10 0.58
CA ALA A 150 8.77 18.69 0.57
C ALA A 150 8.54 19.62 1.77
N LYS A 151 8.99 19.24 2.98
CA LYS A 151 8.93 20.09 4.19
C LYS A 151 9.67 21.42 4.07
N ARG A 152 10.59 21.56 3.13
CA ARG A 152 11.39 22.80 2.92
C ARG A 152 10.88 23.66 1.79
N GLN A 153 9.90 23.17 1.02
CA GLN A 153 9.34 23.89 -0.11
C GLN A 153 8.27 24.86 0.39
N PRO A 154 8.45 26.18 0.23
CA PRO A 154 7.40 27.14 0.53
C PRO A 154 6.34 27.11 -0.56
N THR A 155 5.10 26.92 -0.19
CA THR A 155 3.95 27.13 -1.08
C THR A 155 3.40 28.53 -0.88
N LYS A 156 3.30 29.30 -1.94
CA LYS A 156 2.66 30.62 -1.89
C LYS A 156 1.17 30.47 -2.16
N PHE A 157 0.35 30.79 -1.17
CA PHE A 157 -1.04 31.13 -1.37
C PHE A 157 -1.15 32.66 -1.38
N GLU A 158 -1.68 33.24 -2.46
CA GLU A 158 -1.61 34.71 -2.72
C GLU A 158 -2.31 35.56 -1.65
N GLU A 159 -3.27 34.99 -0.91
CA GLU A 159 -4.06 35.75 0.07
C GLU A 159 -3.70 35.46 1.54
N GLU A 160 -2.98 34.39 1.88
CA GLU A 160 -2.85 33.88 3.25
C GLU A 160 -1.41 33.70 3.76
N GLY A 161 -0.42 34.04 2.96
CA GLY A 161 0.98 33.94 3.36
C GLY A 161 1.68 32.67 2.88
N VAL A 162 2.90 32.43 3.38
CA VAL A 162 3.72 31.26 3.04
C VAL A 162 3.28 30.07 3.90
N VAL A 163 2.75 29.02 3.28
CA VAL A 163 2.50 27.73 3.92
C VAL A 163 3.65 26.80 3.59
N ILE A 164 4.17 26.10 4.60
CA ILE A 164 5.18 25.05 4.44
C ILE A 164 4.45 23.71 4.46
N PHE A 165 4.73 22.83 3.50
CA PHE A 165 4.21 21.47 3.52
C PHE A 165 4.69 20.70 4.75
N ASN A 166 3.78 20.11 5.50
CA ASN A 166 4.18 19.32 6.67
C ASN A 166 4.77 17.95 6.26
N ALA A 167 4.32 17.37 5.13
CA ALA A 167 4.79 16.09 4.58
C ALA A 167 5.27 15.08 5.66
N PRO A 168 4.44 14.75 6.67
CA PRO A 168 4.90 14.01 7.83
C PRO A 168 5.06 12.52 7.57
N ALA A 169 4.39 12.01 6.54
CA ALA A 169 4.27 10.60 6.27
C ALA A 169 4.11 10.34 4.77
N GLY A 170 4.43 9.13 4.35
CA GLY A 170 4.31 8.71 2.96
C GLY A 170 4.48 7.21 2.79
N ALA A 171 4.29 6.74 1.56
CA ALA A 171 4.54 5.35 1.18
C ALA A 171 5.09 5.28 -0.25
N MET A 172 5.88 4.25 -0.53
CA MET A 172 6.35 3.91 -1.86
C MET A 172 6.18 2.42 -2.08
N VAL A 173 5.69 2.03 -3.26
CA VAL A 173 5.59 0.63 -3.67
C VAL A 173 6.19 0.49 -5.05
N VAL A 174 7.06 -0.51 -5.22
CA VAL A 174 7.66 -0.89 -6.52
C VAL A 174 7.27 -2.32 -6.83
N MET A 175 6.70 -2.54 -8.01
CA MET A 175 6.16 -3.82 -8.45
C MET A 175 6.71 -4.19 -9.82
N ASP A 176 6.99 -5.48 -10.02
CA ASP A 176 7.22 -6.05 -11.34
C ASP A 176 5.86 -6.30 -12.01
N PRO A 177 5.53 -5.60 -13.11
CA PRO A 177 4.23 -5.73 -13.77
C PRO A 177 4.04 -7.07 -14.49
N ARG A 178 5.12 -7.85 -14.71
CA ARG A 178 5.10 -9.09 -15.48
C ARG A 178 4.52 -10.27 -14.71
N ASP A 179 4.57 -10.19 -13.36
CA ASP A 179 4.14 -11.30 -12.50
C ASP A 179 3.45 -10.86 -11.19
N GLY A 180 3.42 -9.55 -10.91
CA GLY A 180 2.83 -8.98 -9.70
C GLY A 180 3.72 -9.06 -8.46
N SER A 181 5.01 -9.38 -8.60
CA SER A 181 5.96 -9.39 -7.50
C SER A 181 6.20 -7.98 -6.96
N ILE A 182 6.06 -7.80 -5.65
CA ILE A 182 6.47 -6.58 -4.97
C ILE A 182 7.97 -6.68 -4.73
N VAL A 183 8.75 -5.77 -5.32
CA VAL A 183 10.21 -5.76 -5.21
C VAL A 183 10.71 -4.80 -4.13
N ALA A 184 9.93 -3.76 -3.83
CA ALA A 184 10.14 -2.89 -2.67
C ALA A 184 8.81 -2.30 -2.19
N MET A 185 8.67 -2.10 -0.87
CA MET A 185 7.50 -1.46 -0.26
C MET A 185 7.91 -0.72 1.01
N ALA A 186 7.91 0.60 0.94
CA ALA A 186 8.28 1.48 2.03
C ALA A 186 7.07 2.21 2.62
N SER A 187 7.07 2.39 3.94
CA SER A 187 6.12 3.22 4.67
C SER A 187 6.88 4.08 5.69
N TYR A 188 6.56 5.38 5.74
CA TYR A 188 7.21 6.33 6.64
C TYR A 188 6.15 7.10 7.46
N PRO A 189 6.38 7.34 8.77
CA PRO A 189 7.53 6.88 9.56
C PRO A 189 7.60 5.36 9.69
N THR A 190 8.80 4.85 9.95
CA THR A 190 9.06 3.42 10.20
C THR A 190 9.28 3.16 11.69
N PHE A 191 9.48 1.92 12.06
CA PHE A 191 9.75 1.48 13.43
C PHE A 191 10.87 0.45 13.44
N ASP A 192 11.44 0.20 14.62
CA ASP A 192 12.42 -0.86 14.83
C ASP A 192 11.70 -2.11 15.37
N PRO A 193 11.65 -3.22 14.63
CA PRO A 193 11.00 -4.45 15.09
C PRO A 193 11.71 -5.11 16.28
N GLU A 194 12.99 -4.80 16.53
CA GLU A 194 13.72 -5.26 17.72
C GLU A 194 13.04 -4.83 19.03
N LEU A 195 12.33 -3.71 19.05
CA LEU A 195 11.58 -3.24 20.21
C LEU A 195 10.55 -4.25 20.74
N PHE A 196 10.10 -5.17 19.87
CA PHE A 196 9.11 -6.17 20.23
C PHE A 196 9.70 -7.48 20.72
N VAL A 197 10.99 -7.71 20.47
CA VAL A 197 11.69 -8.92 20.90
C VAL A 197 11.69 -9.02 22.42
N SER A 198 11.19 -10.14 22.94
CA SER A 198 11.00 -10.36 24.39
C SER A 198 9.99 -9.44 25.09
N GLY A 199 9.25 -8.64 24.33
CA GLY A 199 8.19 -7.75 24.79
C GLY A 199 8.55 -6.28 24.73
N ILE A 200 7.60 -5.45 24.30
CA ILE A 200 7.72 -4.00 24.19
C ILE A 200 7.27 -3.30 25.47
N SER A 201 7.85 -2.17 25.81
CA SER A 201 7.37 -1.31 26.90
C SER A 201 6.06 -0.61 26.50
N ASN A 202 5.25 -0.20 27.50
CA ASN A 202 4.04 0.56 27.21
C ASN A 202 4.35 1.91 26.56
N ASP A 203 5.40 2.58 27.02
CA ASP A 203 5.79 3.90 26.51
C ASP A 203 6.22 3.82 25.03
N ASP A 204 7.03 2.82 24.66
CA ASP A 204 7.43 2.60 23.27
C ASP A 204 6.22 2.22 22.40
N PHE A 205 5.31 1.39 22.91
CA PHE A 205 4.10 1.00 22.17
C PHE A 205 3.17 2.19 21.97
N ASP A 206 2.98 3.02 22.99
CA ASP A 206 2.17 4.24 22.91
C ASP A 206 2.79 5.21 21.90
N GLU A 207 4.13 5.37 21.87
CA GLU A 207 4.83 6.19 20.87
C GLU A 207 4.59 5.70 19.44
N LEU A 208 4.66 4.38 19.22
CA LEU A 208 4.47 3.76 17.90
C LEU A 208 3.01 3.79 17.40
N THR A 209 2.06 3.95 18.31
CA THR A 209 0.61 4.00 18.00
C THR A 209 0.00 5.40 18.13
N ASP A 210 0.78 6.41 18.52
CA ASP A 210 0.31 7.77 18.69
C ASP A 210 0.03 8.45 17.33
N PRO A 211 -1.19 8.95 17.09
CA PRO A 211 -1.49 9.79 15.93
C PRO A 211 -0.63 11.06 15.85
N GLY A 212 -0.17 11.60 16.98
CA GLY A 212 0.75 12.74 17.03
C GLY A 212 2.12 12.44 16.43
N ASN A 213 2.56 11.18 16.47
CA ASN A 213 3.76 10.65 15.83
C ASN A 213 3.48 10.04 14.46
N PHE A 214 2.29 10.29 13.91
CA PHE A 214 1.86 9.80 12.60
C PHE A 214 1.82 8.27 12.50
N LEU A 215 1.50 7.56 13.59
CA LEU A 215 1.29 6.11 13.62
C LEU A 215 2.42 5.32 12.94
N PRO A 216 3.61 5.21 13.52
CA PRO A 216 4.74 4.48 12.91
C PRO A 216 4.44 3.01 12.58
N LEU A 217 3.56 2.32 13.34
CA LEU A 217 3.16 0.93 13.04
C LEU A 217 2.25 0.79 11.82
N LEU A 218 1.66 1.89 11.31
CA LEU A 218 0.74 1.82 10.19
C LEU A 218 1.49 1.57 8.87
N ASN A 219 1.24 0.43 8.24
CA ASN A 219 1.73 0.17 6.88
C ASN A 219 0.88 0.95 5.86
N ARG A 220 1.33 2.17 5.54
CA ARG A 220 0.61 3.09 4.65
C ARG A 220 0.48 2.58 3.23
N ALA A 221 1.40 1.71 2.80
CA ALA A 221 1.36 1.15 1.46
C ALA A 221 0.11 0.31 1.18
N ILE A 222 -0.39 -0.39 2.21
CA ILE A 222 -1.52 -1.31 2.09
C ILE A 222 -2.74 -0.94 2.94
N GLN A 223 -2.56 -0.17 4.03
CA GLN A 223 -3.63 0.20 4.97
C GLN A 223 -4.12 1.63 4.78
N GLY A 224 -3.21 2.55 4.42
CA GLY A 224 -3.55 3.94 4.14
C GLY A 224 -4.38 4.05 2.87
N THR A 225 -5.52 4.74 2.95
CA THR A 225 -6.38 5.01 1.79
C THR A 225 -6.42 6.51 1.52
N TYR A 226 -6.09 6.88 0.29
CA TYR A 226 -5.94 8.27 -0.14
C TYR A 226 -6.74 8.50 -1.42
N PRO A 227 -7.25 9.72 -1.66
CA PRO A 227 -7.78 10.06 -2.97
C PRO A 227 -6.64 9.97 -4.01
N PRO A 228 -6.80 9.18 -5.09
CA PRO A 228 -5.74 9.02 -6.08
C PRO A 228 -5.52 10.28 -6.95
N GLY A 229 -6.47 11.22 -6.94
CA GLY A 229 -6.41 12.41 -7.76
C GLY A 229 -6.16 12.08 -9.24
N SER A 230 -5.41 12.91 -9.91
CA SER A 230 -5.15 12.77 -11.35
C SER A 230 -4.46 11.48 -11.78
N THR A 231 -3.93 10.65 -10.85
CA THR A 231 -3.47 9.30 -11.20
C THR A 231 -4.63 8.37 -11.60
N PHE A 232 -5.87 8.76 -11.34
CA PHE A 232 -7.06 8.01 -11.73
C PHE A 232 -7.51 8.24 -13.18
N LYS A 233 -7.12 9.35 -13.80
CA LYS A 233 -7.56 9.76 -15.15
C LYS A 233 -7.34 8.74 -16.27
N PRO A 234 -6.25 7.94 -16.29
CA PRO A 234 -6.09 6.88 -17.31
C PRO A 234 -7.23 5.87 -17.31
N PHE A 235 -7.83 5.58 -16.16
CA PHE A 235 -8.96 4.64 -16.05
C PHE A 235 -10.29 5.28 -16.46
N THR A 236 -10.43 6.58 -16.32
CA THR A 236 -11.53 7.36 -16.92
C THR A 236 -11.40 7.42 -18.44
N ALA A 237 -10.18 7.59 -18.96
CA ALA A 237 -9.89 7.51 -20.39
C ALA A 237 -10.24 6.11 -20.95
N TYR A 238 -9.81 5.06 -20.24
CA TYR A 238 -10.19 3.70 -20.61
C TYR A 238 -11.71 3.51 -20.64
N ALA A 239 -12.45 3.99 -19.63
CA ALA A 239 -13.92 3.93 -19.62
C ALA A 239 -14.55 4.59 -20.86
N ALA A 240 -14.02 5.74 -21.28
CA ALA A 240 -14.49 6.45 -22.45
C ALA A 240 -14.22 5.72 -23.77
N LEU A 241 -13.09 5.01 -23.85
CA LEU A 241 -12.70 4.18 -25.01
C LEU A 241 -13.51 2.87 -25.05
N ASP A 242 -13.60 2.16 -23.93
CA ASP A 242 -14.27 0.87 -23.82
C ASP A 242 -15.78 0.97 -24.09
N THR A 243 -16.43 2.02 -23.61
CA THR A 243 -17.84 2.28 -23.91
C THR A 243 -18.09 2.83 -25.32
N GLY A 244 -17.02 3.26 -26.01
CA GLY A 244 -17.09 3.92 -27.31
C GLY A 244 -17.56 5.38 -27.24
N LEU A 245 -17.53 6.03 -26.07
CA LEU A 245 -17.77 7.47 -25.93
C LEU A 245 -16.72 8.26 -26.73
N ILE A 246 -15.45 7.82 -26.64
CA ILE A 246 -14.41 8.19 -27.60
C ILE A 246 -14.33 7.05 -28.63
N GLY A 247 -14.55 7.38 -29.92
CA GLY A 247 -14.47 6.42 -31.01
C GLY A 247 -15.81 6.06 -31.66
N SER A 248 -16.17 4.79 -31.71
CA SER A 248 -17.22 4.25 -32.63
C SER A 248 -18.66 4.71 -32.36
N ARG A 249 -18.98 5.14 -31.16
CA ARG A 249 -20.34 5.53 -30.73
C ARG A 249 -20.44 6.98 -30.31
N GLY A 250 -19.27 7.60 -30.15
CA GLY A 250 -19.14 8.87 -29.48
C GLY A 250 -19.10 10.09 -30.37
N ILE A 251 -19.05 11.21 -29.70
CA ILE A 251 -18.98 12.54 -30.26
C ILE A 251 -17.53 12.92 -30.58
N LEU A 252 -16.57 12.22 -29.95
CA LEU A 252 -15.13 12.51 -30.03
C LEU A 252 -14.37 11.31 -30.62
N SER A 253 -13.40 11.56 -31.48
CA SER A 253 -12.32 10.62 -31.75
C SER A 253 -11.14 10.85 -30.83
N VAL A 254 -10.17 9.94 -30.79
CA VAL A 254 -8.97 10.06 -29.94
C VAL A 254 -8.18 11.34 -30.20
N ASN A 255 -8.19 11.81 -31.47
CA ASN A 255 -7.42 12.98 -31.93
C ASN A 255 -8.28 14.24 -32.08
N ASP A 256 -9.58 14.19 -31.73
CA ASP A 256 -10.41 15.36 -31.83
C ASP A 256 -10.03 16.38 -30.76
N PRO A 257 -9.76 17.65 -31.13
CA PRO A 257 -9.44 18.66 -30.17
C PRO A 257 -10.67 19.06 -29.35
N PHE A 258 -10.50 19.15 -28.06
CA PHE A 258 -11.40 19.78 -27.11
C PHE A 258 -10.76 21.08 -26.64
N TYR A 259 -11.49 22.19 -26.69
CA TYR A 259 -10.96 23.47 -26.24
C TYR A 259 -11.10 23.63 -24.72
N ASP A 260 -9.98 23.55 -24.02
CA ASP A 260 -9.89 23.69 -22.56
C ASP A 260 -9.68 25.15 -22.18
N GLU A 261 -10.75 25.78 -21.67
CA GLU A 261 -10.74 27.18 -21.19
C GLU A 261 -10.29 27.31 -19.72
N GLY A 262 -9.88 26.22 -19.08
CA GLY A 262 -9.50 26.18 -17.67
C GLY A 262 -10.68 25.99 -16.72
N VAL A 263 -11.91 26.05 -17.20
CA VAL A 263 -13.15 26.00 -16.40
C VAL A 263 -14.20 25.15 -17.08
N PHE A 264 -14.89 24.33 -16.27
CA PHE A 264 -16.10 23.58 -16.65
C PHE A 264 -17.29 24.09 -15.84
N LEU A 265 -18.36 24.44 -16.52
CA LEU A 265 -19.61 24.85 -15.89
C LEU A 265 -20.66 23.77 -16.07
N ILE A 266 -21.27 23.31 -14.98
CA ILE A 266 -22.37 22.36 -15.07
C ILE A 266 -23.57 23.03 -15.74
N PRO A 267 -24.07 22.51 -16.87
CA PRO A 267 -25.21 23.08 -17.58
C PRO A 267 -26.47 23.14 -16.68
N SER A 268 -27.17 24.27 -16.71
CA SER A 268 -28.43 24.47 -15.97
C SER A 268 -28.33 24.28 -14.44
N CYS A 269 -27.14 24.46 -13.89
CA CYS A 269 -26.94 24.36 -12.45
C CYS A 269 -27.47 25.60 -11.73
N GLU A 270 -28.39 25.40 -10.78
CA GLU A 270 -28.95 26.45 -9.93
C GLU A 270 -28.60 26.17 -8.48
N GLY A 271 -27.71 26.97 -7.91
CA GLY A 271 -27.24 26.86 -6.52
C GLY A 271 -26.13 25.81 -6.33
N GLY A 272 -25.39 25.93 -5.23
CA GLY A 272 -24.26 25.07 -4.93
C GLY A 272 -23.01 25.34 -5.80
N THR A 273 -22.08 24.38 -5.87
CA THR A 273 -20.88 24.47 -6.67
C THR A 273 -21.17 24.07 -8.11
N CYS A 274 -21.32 25.06 -9.01
CA CYS A 274 -21.60 24.84 -10.41
C CYS A 274 -20.35 24.96 -11.30
N ARG A 275 -19.24 25.43 -10.72
CA ARG A 275 -17.98 25.72 -11.42
C ARG A 275 -16.90 24.74 -10.98
N PHE A 276 -16.31 24.05 -11.91
CA PHE A 276 -15.17 23.16 -11.75
C PHE A 276 -14.01 23.71 -12.60
N GLN A 277 -12.77 23.44 -12.26
CA GLN A 277 -11.64 24.09 -12.91
C GLN A 277 -10.41 23.20 -12.89
N ASN A 278 -9.47 23.49 -13.81
CA ASN A 278 -8.12 22.96 -13.74
C ASN A 278 -7.36 23.54 -12.52
N ALA A 279 -6.31 22.84 -12.08
CA ALA A 279 -5.42 23.37 -11.05
C ALA A 279 -4.89 24.76 -11.46
N GLY A 280 -5.07 25.75 -10.56
CA GLY A 280 -4.67 27.14 -10.83
C GLY A 280 -5.42 27.80 -11.99
N GLU A 281 -6.60 27.30 -12.37
CA GLU A 281 -7.41 27.81 -13.51
C GLU A 281 -6.64 27.82 -14.85
N ALA A 282 -5.64 26.93 -15.01
CA ALA A 282 -4.84 26.85 -16.22
C ALA A 282 -5.70 26.48 -17.44
N ALA A 283 -5.69 27.31 -18.47
CA ALA A 283 -6.33 27.03 -19.76
C ALA A 283 -5.28 26.44 -20.72
N TYR A 284 -5.58 25.25 -21.25
CA TYR A 284 -4.65 24.52 -22.11
C TYR A 284 -4.94 24.69 -23.62
N GLY A 285 -6.08 25.32 -23.97
CA GLY A 285 -6.51 25.47 -25.36
C GLY A 285 -6.93 24.13 -25.97
N ASP A 286 -6.57 23.89 -27.22
CA ASP A 286 -6.91 22.65 -27.91
C ASP A 286 -6.12 21.45 -27.36
N VAL A 287 -6.83 20.51 -26.74
CA VAL A 287 -6.28 19.26 -26.19
C VAL A 287 -7.04 18.07 -26.72
N ASP A 288 -6.33 17.07 -27.21
CA ASP A 288 -6.87 15.73 -27.46
C ASP A 288 -6.70 14.86 -26.21
N LEU A 289 -7.09 13.58 -26.27
CA LEU A 289 -6.95 12.66 -25.14
C LEU A 289 -5.50 12.57 -24.62
N ARG A 290 -4.53 12.54 -25.51
CA ARG A 290 -3.12 12.42 -25.19
C ARG A 290 -2.62 13.66 -24.45
N LEU A 291 -2.89 14.86 -24.99
CA LEU A 291 -2.51 16.13 -24.37
C LEU A 291 -3.24 16.36 -23.04
N ALA A 292 -4.52 15.93 -22.94
CA ALA A 292 -5.28 16.00 -21.69
C ALA A 292 -4.66 15.17 -20.58
N LEU A 293 -4.11 13.99 -20.89
CA LEU A 293 -3.33 13.18 -19.94
C LEU A 293 -1.97 13.80 -19.61
N THR A 294 -1.28 14.37 -20.63
CA THR A 294 0.03 15.01 -20.51
C THR A 294 0.00 16.22 -19.58
N TYR A 295 -0.97 17.11 -19.78
CA TYR A 295 -1.17 18.33 -18.99
C TYR A 295 -1.99 18.08 -17.73
N SER A 296 -2.61 16.89 -17.62
CA SER A 296 -3.52 16.55 -16.54
C SER A 296 -4.78 17.44 -16.50
N SER A 297 -5.35 17.81 -17.68
CA SER A 297 -6.55 18.65 -17.77
C SER A 297 -7.72 18.02 -17.02
N ASP A 298 -8.21 18.67 -15.96
CA ASP A 298 -9.44 18.26 -15.26
C ASP A 298 -10.66 18.53 -16.12
N VAL A 299 -10.66 19.67 -16.82
CA VAL A 299 -11.79 20.14 -17.65
C VAL A 299 -12.10 19.16 -18.77
N TYR A 300 -11.10 18.57 -19.42
CA TYR A 300 -11.29 17.50 -20.39
C TYR A 300 -12.02 16.29 -19.78
N PHE A 301 -11.57 15.83 -18.62
CA PHE A 301 -12.16 14.67 -17.93
C PHE A 301 -13.53 14.98 -17.32
N TYR A 302 -13.79 16.20 -16.89
CA TYR A 302 -15.14 16.65 -16.50
C TYR A 302 -16.10 16.57 -17.68
N ASN A 303 -15.66 16.99 -18.88
CA ASN A 303 -16.50 16.89 -20.08
C ASN A 303 -16.80 15.44 -20.45
N LEU A 304 -15.82 14.53 -20.37
CA LEU A 304 -16.07 13.10 -20.57
C LEU A 304 -17.07 12.56 -19.56
N ALA A 305 -16.87 12.87 -18.27
CA ALA A 305 -17.73 12.39 -17.20
C ALA A 305 -19.17 12.91 -17.32
N ALA A 306 -19.35 14.19 -17.61
CA ALA A 306 -20.67 14.77 -17.88
C ALA A 306 -21.36 14.11 -19.08
N SER A 307 -20.60 13.69 -20.10
CA SER A 307 -21.14 13.00 -21.27
C SER A 307 -21.73 11.63 -20.92
N PHE A 308 -21.17 10.89 -19.97
CA PHE A 308 -21.78 9.64 -19.46
C PHE A 308 -23.15 9.88 -18.79
N ASP A 309 -23.31 11.02 -18.12
CA ASP A 309 -24.56 11.38 -17.43
C ASP A 309 -25.65 11.88 -18.39
N ILE A 310 -25.27 12.59 -19.44
CA ILE A 310 -26.19 13.33 -20.29
C ILE A 310 -26.55 12.58 -21.56
N LEU A 311 -25.61 11.83 -22.15
CA LEU A 311 -25.80 11.20 -23.46
C LEU A 311 -26.59 9.90 -23.38
N PRO A 312 -27.66 9.73 -24.23
CA PRO A 312 -28.41 8.49 -24.26
C PRO A 312 -27.55 7.28 -24.65
N GLY A 313 -27.70 6.20 -23.90
CA GLY A 313 -27.02 4.93 -24.18
C GLY A 313 -25.64 4.77 -23.57
N PHE A 314 -25.22 5.70 -22.74
CA PHE A 314 -24.07 5.57 -21.85
C PHE A 314 -24.52 5.36 -20.41
N ASP A 315 -23.67 4.74 -19.59
CA ASP A 315 -23.96 4.44 -18.20
C ASP A 315 -23.17 5.38 -17.28
N LEU A 316 -23.86 6.02 -16.36
CA LEU A 316 -23.30 6.90 -15.34
C LEU A 316 -22.18 6.22 -14.52
N GLU A 317 -22.26 4.91 -14.31
CA GLU A 317 -21.27 4.14 -13.55
C GLU A 317 -20.11 3.59 -14.43
N SER A 318 -19.97 4.01 -15.69
CA SER A 318 -18.92 3.50 -16.60
C SER A 318 -17.50 3.68 -16.03
N VAL A 319 -17.22 4.84 -15.41
CA VAL A 319 -15.93 5.12 -14.78
C VAL A 319 -15.69 4.20 -13.59
N GLN A 320 -16.70 3.97 -12.77
CA GLN A 320 -16.65 3.07 -11.62
C GLN A 320 -16.41 1.62 -12.03
N VAL A 321 -17.07 1.18 -13.10
CA VAL A 321 -16.91 -0.18 -13.66
C VAL A 321 -15.48 -0.37 -14.18
N ALA A 322 -14.96 0.60 -14.92
CA ALA A 322 -13.59 0.60 -15.43
C ALA A 322 -12.58 0.52 -14.27
N ALA A 323 -12.69 1.40 -13.29
CA ALA A 323 -11.81 1.43 -12.12
C ALA A 323 -11.80 0.09 -11.35
N LYS A 324 -12.98 -0.48 -11.09
CA LYS A 324 -13.10 -1.80 -10.45
C LYS A 324 -12.49 -2.92 -11.30
N SER A 325 -12.49 -2.77 -12.61
CA SER A 325 -11.84 -3.73 -13.51
C SER A 325 -10.33 -3.74 -13.33
N PHE A 326 -9.72 -2.59 -13.03
CA PHE A 326 -8.31 -2.44 -12.70
C PHE A 326 -7.98 -2.64 -11.22
N GLY A 327 -8.91 -3.14 -10.39
CA GLY A 327 -8.66 -3.55 -9.02
C GLY A 327 -8.97 -2.49 -7.95
N TYR A 328 -9.41 -1.29 -8.32
CA TYR A 328 -9.83 -0.29 -7.33
C TYR A 328 -11.08 -0.73 -6.54
N GLY A 329 -11.19 -0.29 -5.29
CA GLY A 329 -12.36 -0.52 -4.45
C GLY A 329 -12.49 -1.93 -3.90
N SER A 330 -11.45 -2.75 -4.00
CA SER A 330 -11.38 -4.10 -3.44
C SER A 330 -9.95 -4.44 -3.00
N ARG A 331 -9.81 -5.35 -2.04
CA ARG A 331 -8.49 -5.84 -1.64
C ARG A 331 -7.78 -6.48 -2.82
N THR A 332 -6.49 -6.22 -2.96
CA THR A 332 -5.66 -6.80 -4.02
C THR A 332 -5.34 -8.27 -3.77
N GLY A 333 -5.47 -8.71 -2.52
CA GLY A 333 -5.14 -10.07 -2.09
C GLY A 333 -3.64 -10.27 -1.88
N VAL A 334 -2.93 -9.21 -1.53
CA VAL A 334 -1.53 -9.27 -1.08
C VAL A 334 -1.38 -10.19 0.12
N THR A 335 -0.24 -10.87 0.20
CA THR A 335 0.08 -11.82 1.28
C THR A 335 0.50 -11.10 2.58
N LEU A 336 -0.29 -10.12 3.00
CA LEU A 336 -0.14 -9.37 4.26
C LEU A 336 -1.51 -9.12 4.90
N ALA A 337 -1.54 -9.08 6.22
CA ALA A 337 -2.76 -8.77 6.96
C ALA A 337 -3.04 -7.25 7.00
N GLY A 338 -4.31 -6.89 7.18
CA GLY A 338 -4.73 -5.51 7.40
C GLY A 338 -4.88 -4.68 6.13
N GLU A 339 -4.90 -5.28 4.94
CA GLU A 339 -5.07 -4.57 3.67
C GLU A 339 -6.39 -3.79 3.63
N GLY A 340 -6.31 -2.50 3.26
CA GLY A 340 -7.47 -1.64 3.00
C GLY A 340 -8.11 -1.93 1.64
N SER A 341 -9.44 -1.87 1.57
CA SER A 341 -10.15 -2.11 0.31
C SER A 341 -10.24 -0.88 -0.60
N GLY A 342 -9.87 0.31 -0.10
CA GLY A 342 -10.21 1.53 -0.81
C GLY A 342 -11.73 1.71 -0.96
N ARG A 343 -12.13 2.67 -1.80
CA ARG A 343 -13.55 2.94 -2.09
C ARG A 343 -13.72 3.54 -3.48
N ILE A 344 -14.62 2.96 -4.25
CA ILE A 344 -15.13 3.56 -5.50
C ILE A 344 -16.61 3.89 -5.25
N PRO A 345 -16.97 5.17 -5.14
CA PRO A 345 -18.32 5.60 -4.81
C PRO A 345 -19.27 5.31 -5.99
N THR A 346 -20.50 4.99 -5.66
CA THR A 346 -21.60 4.76 -6.62
C THR A 346 -22.87 5.44 -6.12
N PRO A 347 -23.88 5.66 -6.98
CA PRO A 347 -25.19 6.13 -6.54
C PRO A 347 -25.81 5.27 -5.44
N ALA A 348 -25.56 3.96 -5.46
CA ALA A 348 -26.02 3.04 -4.42
C ALA A 348 -25.29 3.27 -3.12
N SER A 349 -23.95 3.29 -3.13
CA SER A 349 -23.15 3.52 -1.90
C SER A 349 -23.42 4.89 -1.27
N ARG A 350 -23.68 5.93 -2.07
CA ARG A 350 -24.08 7.25 -1.57
C ARG A 350 -25.39 7.19 -0.79
N ARG A 351 -26.40 6.50 -1.33
CA ARG A 351 -27.70 6.32 -0.65
C ARG A 351 -27.54 5.56 0.67
N ASP A 352 -26.73 4.54 0.68
CA ASP A 352 -26.50 3.71 1.87
C ASP A 352 -25.75 4.51 2.94
N ALA A 353 -24.66 5.21 2.59
CA ALA A 353 -23.93 6.08 3.49
C ALA A 353 -24.80 7.20 4.08
N TYR A 354 -25.69 7.82 3.27
CA TYR A 354 -26.66 8.80 3.76
C TYR A 354 -27.65 8.22 4.77
N ARG A 355 -28.10 6.95 4.56
CA ARG A 355 -29.00 6.29 5.53
C ARG A 355 -28.33 6.00 6.85
N GLU A 356 -27.04 5.64 6.81
CA GLU A 356 -26.25 5.34 8.01
C GLU A 356 -25.92 6.62 8.80
N ASN A 357 -25.56 7.69 8.13
CA ASN A 357 -25.19 8.96 8.73
C ASN A 357 -25.72 10.16 7.91
N PRO A 358 -27.01 10.54 8.07
CA PRO A 358 -27.60 11.65 7.32
C PRO A 358 -26.91 13.01 7.55
N ASP A 359 -26.34 13.21 8.72
CA ASP A 359 -25.71 14.49 9.10
C ASP A 359 -24.34 14.72 8.40
N ALA A 360 -23.73 13.65 7.89
CA ALA A 360 -22.47 13.75 7.16
C ALA A 360 -22.62 14.14 5.70
N PHE A 361 -23.84 14.18 5.15
CA PHE A 361 -24.08 14.42 3.74
C PHE A 361 -25.23 15.41 3.52
N LEU A 362 -25.06 16.31 2.55
CA LEU A 362 -26.12 17.24 2.18
C LEU A 362 -27.37 16.51 1.60
N THR A 363 -27.15 15.41 0.88
CA THR A 363 -28.19 14.59 0.29
C THR A 363 -27.71 13.16 0.06
N GLY A 364 -28.64 12.21 0.03
CA GLY A 364 -28.39 10.83 -0.41
C GLY A 364 -28.50 10.63 -1.93
N GLN A 365 -28.75 11.70 -2.69
CA GLN A 365 -28.80 11.64 -4.14
C GLN A 365 -27.38 11.78 -4.72
N TRP A 366 -27.15 11.08 -5.81
CA TRP A 366 -25.96 11.25 -6.63
C TRP A 366 -26.14 12.49 -7.51
N LEU A 367 -25.19 13.39 -7.45
CA LEU A 367 -25.21 14.65 -8.20
C LEU A 367 -24.17 14.60 -9.32
N THR A 368 -24.33 15.43 -10.35
CA THR A 368 -23.34 15.58 -11.43
C THR A 368 -21.94 15.91 -10.88
N GLY A 369 -21.84 16.72 -9.83
CA GLY A 369 -20.57 17.00 -9.15
C GLY A 369 -19.88 15.75 -8.58
N ASP A 370 -20.63 14.76 -8.12
CA ASP A 370 -20.07 13.47 -7.67
C ASP A 370 -19.45 12.70 -8.85
N THR A 371 -20.09 12.74 -10.02
CA THR A 371 -19.57 12.14 -11.26
C THR A 371 -18.29 12.83 -11.71
N LEU A 372 -18.26 14.17 -11.70
CA LEU A 372 -17.08 14.96 -12.08
C LEU A 372 -15.91 14.67 -11.16
N ASN A 373 -16.10 14.74 -9.85
CA ASN A 373 -15.05 14.43 -8.87
C ASN A 373 -14.54 13.00 -9.01
N THR A 374 -15.43 12.02 -9.20
CA THR A 374 -15.05 10.62 -9.39
C THR A 374 -14.15 10.45 -10.61
N SER A 375 -14.40 11.16 -11.70
CA SER A 375 -13.67 11.03 -12.97
C SER A 375 -12.19 11.46 -12.86
N ILE A 376 -11.86 12.28 -11.90
CA ILE A 376 -10.49 12.74 -11.64
C ILE A 376 -9.88 12.15 -10.35
N GLY A 377 -10.53 11.12 -9.77
CA GLY A 377 -10.04 10.45 -8.57
C GLY A 377 -10.16 11.27 -7.28
N GLN A 378 -11.13 12.19 -7.23
CA GLN A 378 -11.43 13.05 -6.09
C GLN A 378 -12.76 12.68 -5.42
N GLY A 379 -13.20 13.50 -4.48
CA GLY A 379 -14.42 13.25 -3.72
C GLY A 379 -14.28 12.01 -2.82
N ASP A 380 -15.22 11.07 -2.97
CA ASP A 380 -15.27 9.86 -2.15
C ASP A 380 -14.42 8.69 -2.70
N VAL A 381 -13.62 8.90 -3.75
CA VAL A 381 -12.69 7.90 -4.29
C VAL A 381 -11.51 7.75 -3.34
N LEU A 382 -11.26 6.54 -2.87
CA LEU A 382 -10.12 6.21 -2.01
C LEU A 382 -9.40 4.96 -2.53
N ALA A 383 -8.08 5.01 -2.58
CA ALA A 383 -7.23 3.88 -2.96
C ALA A 383 -6.01 3.76 -2.05
N THR A 384 -5.50 2.54 -1.88
CA THR A 384 -4.19 2.35 -1.28
C THR A 384 -3.09 2.55 -2.33
N PRO A 385 -1.86 2.94 -1.94
CA PRO A 385 -0.71 2.95 -2.86
C PRO A 385 -0.55 1.61 -3.60
N LEU A 386 -0.76 0.48 -2.93
CA LEU A 386 -0.71 -0.83 -3.56
C LEU A 386 -1.78 -1.02 -4.65
N GLN A 387 -3.01 -0.55 -4.43
CA GLN A 387 -4.04 -0.57 -5.48
C GLN A 387 -3.65 0.28 -6.68
N ILE A 388 -3.07 1.45 -6.45
CA ILE A 388 -2.64 2.35 -7.53
C ILE A 388 -1.53 1.69 -8.36
N VAL A 389 -0.46 1.19 -7.74
CA VAL A 389 0.64 0.56 -8.49
C VAL A 389 0.17 -0.69 -9.23
N ASN A 390 -0.71 -1.50 -8.62
CA ASN A 390 -1.24 -2.72 -9.22
C ASN A 390 -2.14 -2.43 -10.45
N SER A 391 -2.95 -1.37 -10.38
CA SER A 391 -3.78 -0.95 -11.52
C SER A 391 -2.94 -0.44 -12.70
N TYR A 392 -1.86 0.31 -12.42
CA TYR A 392 -0.91 0.73 -13.45
C TYR A 392 -0.10 -0.44 -14.00
N SER A 393 0.28 -1.42 -13.16
CA SER A 393 0.91 -2.65 -13.61
C SER A 393 0.04 -3.38 -14.64
N ALA A 394 -1.27 -3.49 -14.37
CA ALA A 394 -2.22 -4.07 -15.34
C ALA A 394 -2.38 -3.21 -16.61
N LEU A 395 -2.29 -1.89 -16.50
CA LEU A 395 -2.35 -1.00 -17.66
C LEU A 395 -1.15 -1.18 -18.59
N VAL A 396 0.05 -1.34 -18.03
CA VAL A 396 1.29 -1.36 -18.82
C VAL A 396 1.71 -2.76 -19.28
N ASN A 397 1.13 -3.83 -18.71
CA ASN A 397 1.41 -5.21 -19.10
C ASN A 397 0.41 -5.80 -20.09
N GLY A 398 -0.50 -4.96 -20.66
CA GLY A 398 -1.50 -5.40 -21.64
C GLY A 398 -2.80 -5.92 -21.03
N GLY A 399 -3.09 -5.61 -19.77
CA GLY A 399 -4.39 -5.86 -19.14
C GLY A 399 -4.44 -7.03 -18.16
N THR A 400 -3.33 -7.65 -17.82
CA THR A 400 -3.31 -8.72 -16.82
C THR A 400 -3.19 -8.15 -15.41
N LEU A 401 -4.25 -8.27 -14.62
CA LEU A 401 -4.25 -7.87 -13.20
C LEU A 401 -3.80 -9.05 -12.34
N TYR A 402 -2.60 -8.96 -11.76
CA TYR A 402 -2.07 -9.95 -10.82
C TYR A 402 -2.47 -9.65 -9.38
N ALA A 403 -2.53 -10.68 -8.54
CA ALA A 403 -2.48 -10.50 -7.09
C ALA A 403 -1.05 -10.13 -6.70
N PRO A 404 -0.82 -9.00 -6.01
CA PRO A 404 0.51 -8.65 -5.55
C PRO A 404 1.08 -9.74 -4.63
N ASN A 405 2.33 -10.10 -4.85
CA ASN A 405 2.99 -11.19 -4.14
C ASN A 405 4.29 -10.73 -3.47
N LEU A 406 4.49 -11.17 -2.23
CA LEU A 406 5.72 -10.95 -1.46
C LEU A 406 6.51 -12.24 -1.24
N GLY A 407 5.83 -13.40 -1.22
CA GLY A 407 6.49 -14.69 -1.06
C GLY A 407 7.01 -15.22 -2.39
N LYS A 408 8.27 -15.67 -2.41
CA LYS A 408 8.87 -16.33 -3.58
C LYS A 408 8.92 -17.83 -3.39
N ARG A 409 9.47 -18.28 -2.27
CA ARG A 409 9.64 -19.72 -1.98
C ARG A 409 9.61 -19.97 -0.46
N ILE A 410 9.21 -21.19 -0.10
CA ILE A 410 9.46 -21.76 1.22
C ILE A 410 10.56 -22.80 1.07
N LEU A 411 11.60 -22.68 1.88
CA LEU A 411 12.80 -23.50 1.81
C LEU A 411 12.96 -24.35 3.08
N ASP A 412 13.53 -25.51 2.91
CA ASP A 412 13.98 -26.33 4.05
C ASP A 412 15.15 -25.60 4.76
N PRO A 413 15.09 -25.40 6.07
CA PRO A 413 16.08 -24.58 6.80
C PRO A 413 17.46 -25.26 6.93
N ILE A 414 17.56 -26.56 6.64
CA ILE A 414 18.79 -27.35 6.76
C ILE A 414 19.44 -27.57 5.39
N THR A 415 18.63 -27.97 4.40
CA THR A 415 19.13 -28.32 3.06
C THR A 415 19.08 -27.16 2.08
N GLY A 416 18.26 -26.14 2.32
CA GLY A 416 17.96 -25.05 1.40
C GLY A 416 17.09 -25.47 0.20
N GLU A 417 16.58 -26.70 0.19
CA GLU A 417 15.73 -27.19 -0.90
C GLU A 417 14.36 -26.49 -0.88
N THR A 418 13.86 -26.19 -2.07
CA THR A 418 12.53 -25.58 -2.22
C THR A 418 11.44 -26.59 -1.88
N GLN A 419 10.67 -26.31 -0.84
CA GLN A 419 9.49 -27.06 -0.44
C GLN A 419 8.23 -26.56 -1.17
N VAL A 420 8.08 -25.23 -1.33
CA VAL A 420 6.98 -24.59 -2.04
C VAL A 420 7.55 -23.44 -2.89
N GLU A 421 7.09 -23.33 -4.10
CA GLU A 421 7.33 -22.16 -4.98
C GLU A 421 6.00 -21.49 -5.29
N PHE A 422 5.94 -20.16 -5.12
CA PHE A 422 4.73 -19.39 -5.36
C PHE A 422 4.71 -18.91 -6.81
N ALA A 423 3.73 -19.37 -7.58
CA ALA A 423 3.51 -18.89 -8.94
C ALA A 423 2.70 -17.59 -8.96
N PRO A 424 2.91 -16.72 -9.97
CA PRO A 424 2.05 -15.55 -10.18
C PRO A 424 0.58 -15.94 -10.27
N ARG A 425 -0.29 -15.19 -9.59
CA ARG A 425 -1.73 -15.45 -9.55
C ARG A 425 -2.49 -14.36 -10.30
N VAL A 426 -3.04 -14.68 -11.46
CA VAL A 426 -3.90 -13.78 -12.22
C VAL A 426 -5.25 -13.65 -11.50
N LEU A 427 -5.66 -12.41 -11.25
CA LEU A 427 -6.98 -12.07 -10.71
C LEU A 427 -7.98 -11.85 -11.82
N LYS A 428 -7.54 -11.16 -12.88
CA LYS A 428 -8.40 -10.78 -13.99
C LYS A 428 -7.59 -10.49 -15.25
N GLU A 429 -8.16 -10.84 -16.40
CA GLU A 429 -7.75 -10.36 -17.71
C GLU A 429 -8.69 -9.21 -18.13
N ILE A 430 -8.12 -8.05 -18.40
CA ILE A 430 -8.84 -6.84 -18.81
C ILE A 430 -8.71 -6.72 -20.32
N PHE A 431 -9.84 -6.49 -20.99
CA PHE A 431 -9.82 -6.24 -22.43
C PHE A 431 -9.16 -4.88 -22.72
N LEU A 432 -7.91 -4.90 -23.14
CA LEU A 432 -7.09 -3.71 -23.36
C LEU A 432 -6.40 -3.77 -24.73
N PRO A 433 -7.14 -3.61 -25.84
CA PRO A 433 -6.53 -3.61 -27.17
C PRO A 433 -5.66 -2.37 -27.38
N ASP A 434 -4.70 -2.45 -28.32
CA ASP A 434 -3.76 -1.36 -28.64
C ASP A 434 -4.49 -0.04 -28.93
N ALA A 435 -5.64 -0.09 -29.58
CA ALA A 435 -6.48 1.10 -29.84
C ALA A 435 -6.92 1.84 -28.57
N PHE A 436 -6.93 1.18 -27.39
CA PHE A 436 -7.21 1.80 -26.09
C PHE A 436 -5.94 2.14 -25.32
N SER A 437 -4.98 1.21 -25.30
CA SER A 437 -3.75 1.39 -24.53
C SER A 437 -2.80 2.42 -25.14
N GLU A 438 -2.57 2.41 -26.46
CA GLU A 438 -1.63 3.30 -27.13
C GLU A 438 -1.89 4.79 -26.83
N PRO A 439 -3.11 5.36 -27.06
CA PRO A 439 -3.30 6.80 -26.82
C PRO A 439 -3.17 7.17 -25.32
N ILE A 440 -3.50 6.24 -24.43
CA ILE A 440 -3.30 6.47 -22.99
C ILE A 440 -1.81 6.46 -22.66
N LEU A 441 -1.08 5.43 -23.08
CA LEU A 441 0.35 5.28 -22.77
C LEU A 441 1.21 6.38 -23.42
N GLU A 442 0.88 6.82 -24.64
CA GLU A 442 1.53 7.97 -25.30
C GLU A 442 1.36 9.26 -24.50
N GLY A 443 0.14 9.55 -24.03
CA GLY A 443 -0.12 10.71 -23.17
C GLY A 443 0.65 10.64 -21.85
N LEU A 444 0.79 9.46 -21.26
CA LEU A 444 1.53 9.23 -20.02
C LEU A 444 3.06 9.27 -20.21
N ALA A 445 3.56 8.87 -21.39
CA ALA A 445 4.97 9.04 -21.75
C ALA A 445 5.33 10.53 -21.89
N ALA A 446 4.42 11.30 -22.42
CA ALA A 446 4.60 12.74 -22.61
C ALA A 446 4.60 13.54 -21.28
N VAL A 447 4.09 12.99 -20.19
CA VAL A 447 4.12 13.63 -18.85
C VAL A 447 5.55 13.96 -18.40
N THR A 448 6.53 13.15 -18.74
CA THR A 448 7.94 13.31 -18.33
C THR A 448 8.80 13.99 -19.41
N THR A 449 8.35 13.99 -20.67
CA THR A 449 9.20 14.38 -21.81
C THR A 449 8.68 15.55 -22.63
N TRP A 450 7.38 15.84 -22.55
CA TRP A 450 6.74 16.80 -23.46
C TRP A 450 6.97 18.26 -23.07
N ARG A 451 7.34 19.04 -24.07
CA ARG A 451 7.32 20.50 -24.02
C ARG A 451 6.84 21.07 -25.35
N SER A 452 5.83 21.90 -25.32
CA SER A 452 5.34 22.61 -26.52
C SER A 452 6.23 23.75 -26.93
N GLU A 453 6.09 24.22 -28.16
CA GLU A 453 6.81 25.41 -28.68
C GLU A 453 6.49 26.69 -27.90
N ILE A 454 5.29 26.79 -27.34
CA ILE A 454 4.84 27.95 -26.53
C ILE A 454 5.15 27.80 -25.04
N GLY A 455 5.83 26.71 -24.63
CA GLY A 455 6.33 26.50 -23.27
C GLY A 455 5.37 25.76 -22.33
N THR A 456 4.24 25.22 -22.82
CA THR A 456 3.40 24.31 -22.02
C THR A 456 4.12 22.97 -21.89
N GLU A 457 4.22 22.45 -20.67
CA GLU A 457 5.04 21.29 -20.34
C GLU A 457 4.19 20.15 -19.75
N GLY A 458 4.64 18.91 -19.93
CA GLY A 458 4.12 17.77 -19.20
C GLY A 458 4.30 17.96 -17.69
N THR A 459 3.37 17.46 -16.89
CA THR A 459 3.31 17.81 -15.46
C THR A 459 4.53 17.37 -14.65
N ALA A 460 5.33 16.40 -15.14
CA ALA A 460 6.59 16.00 -14.52
C ALA A 460 7.83 16.41 -15.33
N TYR A 461 7.68 17.16 -16.44
CA TYR A 461 8.79 17.53 -17.32
C TYR A 461 9.97 18.15 -16.56
N ASN A 462 9.72 19.11 -15.69
CA ASN A 462 10.77 19.79 -14.94
C ASN A 462 11.56 18.88 -13.99
N ALA A 463 10.94 17.82 -13.49
CA ALA A 463 11.62 16.82 -12.66
C ALA A 463 12.49 15.88 -13.50
N PHE A 464 12.11 15.64 -14.76
CA PHE A 464 12.74 14.65 -15.63
C PHE A 464 13.55 15.25 -16.81
N LYS A 465 13.58 16.56 -17.00
CA LYS A 465 14.26 17.21 -18.16
C LYS A 465 15.74 16.85 -18.31
N ASP A 466 16.43 16.55 -17.21
CA ASP A 466 17.84 16.17 -17.19
C ASP A 466 18.02 14.63 -17.03
N PHE A 467 16.93 13.88 -17.05
CA PHE A 467 16.96 12.41 -16.96
C PHE A 467 17.35 11.80 -18.31
N PRO A 468 18.18 10.74 -18.35
CA PRO A 468 18.65 10.15 -19.60
C PRO A 468 17.60 9.27 -20.30
N HIS A 469 16.51 9.90 -20.78
CA HIS A 469 15.39 9.20 -21.44
C HIS A 469 15.76 8.36 -22.66
N GLU A 470 16.83 8.72 -23.36
CA GLU A 470 17.32 7.90 -24.49
C GLU A 470 17.82 6.52 -24.04
N GLN A 471 18.36 6.44 -22.83
CA GLN A 471 18.87 5.21 -22.25
C GLN A 471 17.80 4.50 -21.41
N TRP A 472 17.01 5.27 -20.66
CA TRP A 472 16.01 4.77 -19.70
C TRP A 472 14.69 5.55 -19.90
N PRO A 473 13.90 5.19 -20.94
CA PRO A 473 12.63 5.88 -21.16
C PRO A 473 11.64 5.58 -20.02
N VAL A 474 11.23 6.63 -19.32
CA VAL A 474 10.30 6.57 -18.18
C VAL A 474 9.02 7.30 -18.52
N SER A 475 7.90 6.67 -18.25
CA SER A 475 6.56 7.28 -18.30
C SER A 475 6.00 7.47 -16.90
N GLY A 476 4.98 8.28 -16.74
CA GLY A 476 4.36 8.44 -15.44
C GLY A 476 3.11 9.30 -15.44
N LYS A 477 2.54 9.47 -14.25
CA LYS A 477 1.40 10.35 -13.99
C LYS A 477 1.54 11.00 -12.62
N THR A 478 1.45 12.30 -12.57
CA THR A 478 1.33 13.08 -11.34
C THR A 478 -0.10 13.03 -10.80
N GLY A 479 -0.24 13.06 -9.49
CA GLY A 479 -1.50 13.22 -8.79
C GLY A 479 -1.40 14.28 -7.72
N THR A 480 -2.42 15.09 -7.61
CA THR A 480 -2.63 16.01 -6.49
C THR A 480 -4.06 15.83 -6.04
N SER A 481 -4.28 15.64 -4.75
CA SER A 481 -5.61 15.49 -4.22
C SER A 481 -5.82 16.35 -2.99
N GLU A 482 -6.94 17.08 -3.01
CA GLU A 482 -7.30 17.97 -1.92
C GLU A 482 -7.66 17.18 -0.67
N LYS A 483 -7.17 17.65 0.48
CA LYS A 483 -7.54 17.15 1.78
C LYS A 483 -8.65 18.02 2.35
N GLN A 484 -9.86 17.50 2.41
CA GLN A 484 -10.98 18.20 3.05
C GLN A 484 -10.88 18.08 4.58
N VAL A 485 -10.55 19.18 5.25
CA VAL A 485 -10.69 19.29 6.71
C VAL A 485 -11.32 20.64 7.01
N GLU A 486 -12.36 20.61 7.84
CA GLU A 486 -13.05 21.84 8.27
C GLU A 486 -12.07 22.87 8.84
N ASN A 487 -12.01 24.05 8.21
CA ASN A 487 -11.32 25.27 8.68
C ASN A 487 -9.79 25.22 8.81
N ALA A 488 -9.07 24.35 8.10
CA ALA A 488 -7.62 24.40 8.08
C ALA A 488 -7.08 24.37 6.63
N LEU A 489 -6.13 25.26 6.34
CA LEU A 489 -5.24 25.13 5.19
C LEU A 489 -4.40 23.86 5.36
N ILE A 490 -4.84 22.76 4.76
CA ILE A 490 -4.16 21.49 4.84
C ILE A 490 -3.55 21.22 3.48
N ALA A 491 -2.24 20.93 3.50
CA ALA A 491 -1.52 20.56 2.30
C ALA A 491 -2.13 19.31 1.65
N ASP A 492 -2.24 19.34 0.33
CA ASP A 492 -2.73 18.27 -0.50
C ASP A 492 -1.85 17.01 -0.41
N TYR A 493 -2.40 15.88 -0.78
CA TYR A 493 -1.58 14.69 -1.05
C TYR A 493 -0.91 14.83 -2.41
N GLY A 494 0.42 14.68 -2.45
CA GLY A 494 1.18 14.55 -3.69
C GLY A 494 1.38 13.08 -4.03
N LEU A 495 1.12 12.72 -5.28
CA LEU A 495 1.28 11.36 -5.79
C LEU A 495 2.05 11.38 -7.11
N PHE A 496 2.88 10.39 -7.33
CA PHE A 496 3.47 10.10 -8.63
C PHE A 496 3.49 8.61 -8.88
N VAL A 497 3.02 8.20 -10.05
CA VAL A 497 3.22 6.83 -10.55
C VAL A 497 4.14 6.92 -11.74
N GLY A 498 5.19 6.09 -11.75
CA GLY A 498 6.13 6.01 -12.86
C GLY A 498 6.48 4.57 -13.19
N TRP A 499 6.89 4.33 -14.41
CA TRP A 499 7.33 3.01 -14.86
C TRP A 499 8.37 3.11 -15.96
N GLY A 500 9.17 2.06 -16.09
CA GLY A 500 10.20 1.95 -17.13
C GLY A 500 11.02 0.68 -17.03
N PRO A 501 11.92 0.48 -18.03
CA PRO A 501 12.03 1.23 -19.28
C PRO A 501 10.85 0.93 -20.22
N ASN A 502 10.44 1.91 -21.04
CA ASN A 502 9.44 1.66 -22.08
C ASN A 502 10.11 1.09 -23.36
N PRO A 503 9.41 0.27 -24.19
CA PRO A 503 7.99 -0.13 -24.07
C PRO A 503 7.75 -1.36 -23.16
N GLU A 504 8.77 -2.02 -22.66
CA GLU A 504 8.68 -3.22 -21.83
C GLU A 504 9.13 -2.87 -20.39
N PRO A 505 8.24 -2.35 -19.54
CA PRO A 505 8.62 -1.92 -18.20
C PRO A 505 9.01 -3.10 -17.32
N GLU A 506 10.16 -2.96 -16.65
CA GLU A 506 10.61 -3.89 -15.62
C GLU A 506 9.93 -3.59 -14.28
N TYR A 507 9.68 -2.31 -14.01
CA TYR A 507 9.08 -1.86 -12.76
C TYR A 507 8.03 -0.79 -12.97
N VAL A 508 7.01 -0.84 -12.11
CA VAL A 508 6.04 0.24 -11.86
C VAL A 508 6.19 0.66 -10.41
N ALA A 509 6.31 1.96 -10.17
CA ALA A 509 6.46 2.51 -8.83
C ALA A 509 5.40 3.58 -8.57
N VAL A 510 4.90 3.66 -7.32
CA VAL A 510 4.07 4.75 -6.80
C VAL A 510 4.70 5.34 -5.55
N VAL A 511 4.63 6.64 -5.42
CA VAL A 511 4.99 7.36 -4.21
C VAL A 511 3.93 8.39 -3.87
#